data_4281ce3591d1a167cd8bb400e9cfc4d0
#
_entry.id   4281ce3591d1a167cd8bb400e9cfc4d0
#
_cell.length_a   1.000
_cell.length_b   1.000
_cell.length_c   1.000
_cell.angle_alpha   90.00
_cell.angle_beta   90.00
_cell.angle_gamma   90.00
#
_symmetry.space_group_name_H-M   'P 1'
#
loop_
_entity.id
_entity.type
_entity.pdbx_description
1 polymer ?
#
loop_
_entity_poly.entity_id
_entity_poly.type
_entity_poly.pdbx_seq_one_letter_code
_entity_poly.pdbx_strand_id
1 'polypeptide(L)'
;PYSIYRADHTKHHNKDILTIPGLDPESYYFDANTWAAMPRFLKAINIVNNALIGRLTVGVAITIVRFWMGEFRRLLRGDLTHLRAWTLHIVLVAGVLYWVNVICGLPVWLYILTFAYPGLALTMMRSYTEHRAAAEPDHRTAIVESRGLGGLLGLLFLHNNLHIAHHDQPAMPWYQLPAYYRSKRAMFLEENDGFLFHGYRDVMRQYLFAPIDAPISTSSYPTHP
;
A
#
# COMPACT_ATOMS: atom_id res chain seq x y z
N PRO A 1 8.94 1.85 -11.59
CA PRO A 1 8.88 3.21 -12.19
C PRO A 1 7.71 4.03 -11.63
N TYR A 2 8.00 5.28 -11.21
CA TYR A 2 7.01 6.17 -10.57
C TYR A 2 5.75 6.41 -11.41
N SER A 3 5.90 6.55 -12.73
CA SER A 3 4.75 6.81 -13.61
C SER A 3 3.76 5.66 -13.67
N ILE A 4 4.24 4.41 -13.54
CA ILE A 4 3.38 3.22 -13.45
C ILE A 4 2.63 3.24 -12.12
N TYR A 5 3.37 3.40 -11.01
CA TYR A 5 2.77 3.52 -9.67
C TYR A 5 1.71 4.63 -9.62
N ARG A 6 2.02 5.82 -10.16
CA ARG A 6 1.08 6.94 -10.18
C ARG A 6 -0.22 6.60 -10.93
N ALA A 7 -0.11 5.91 -12.06
CA ALA A 7 -1.28 5.53 -12.86
C ALA A 7 -2.17 4.52 -12.10
N ASP A 8 -1.55 3.55 -11.44
CA ASP A 8 -2.27 2.55 -10.64
C ASP A 8 -2.89 3.20 -9.39
N HIS A 9 -2.16 4.07 -8.69
CA HIS A 9 -2.66 4.80 -7.53
C HIS A 9 -3.82 5.74 -7.89
N THR A 10 -3.80 6.37 -9.08
CA THR A 10 -4.94 7.17 -9.56
C THR A 10 -6.20 6.33 -9.74
N LYS A 11 -6.08 5.08 -10.19
CA LYS A 11 -7.22 4.15 -10.27
C LYS A 11 -7.70 3.73 -8.88
N HIS A 12 -6.75 3.47 -7.97
CA HIS A 12 -7.02 3.10 -6.59
C HIS A 12 -7.89 4.16 -5.86
N HIS A 13 -7.77 5.44 -6.19
CA HIS A 13 -8.62 6.50 -5.63
C HIS A 13 -10.11 6.42 -6.01
N ASN A 14 -10.52 5.49 -6.86
CA ASN A 14 -11.94 5.24 -7.11
C ASN A 14 -12.53 4.43 -5.95
N LYS A 15 -13.39 5.04 -5.14
CA LYS A 15 -14.05 4.43 -3.97
C LYS A 15 -14.76 3.11 -4.31
N ASP A 16 -15.39 3.02 -5.47
CA ASP A 16 -16.21 1.87 -5.85
C ASP A 16 -15.40 0.60 -6.02
N ILE A 17 -14.14 0.71 -6.42
CA ILE A 17 -13.27 -0.45 -6.65
C ILE A 17 -12.33 -0.77 -5.49
N LEU A 18 -12.25 0.10 -4.48
CA LEU A 18 -11.33 -0.09 -3.33
C LEU A 18 -11.47 -1.51 -2.75
N THR A 19 -10.33 -2.15 -2.54
CA THR A 19 -10.19 -3.49 -1.97
C THR A 19 -10.78 -4.64 -2.80
N ILE A 20 -11.39 -4.37 -3.97
CA ILE A 20 -11.94 -5.41 -4.84
C ILE A 20 -10.80 -6.10 -5.60
N PRO A 21 -10.62 -7.43 -5.44
CA PRO A 21 -9.58 -8.16 -6.13
C PRO A 21 -9.68 -8.04 -7.65
N GLY A 22 -8.54 -7.72 -8.30
CA GLY A 22 -8.47 -7.60 -9.77
C GLY A 22 -8.97 -6.29 -10.35
N LEU A 23 -9.68 -5.45 -9.58
CA LEU A 23 -10.13 -4.12 -10.00
C LEU A 23 -9.26 -3.03 -9.36
N ASP A 24 -9.08 -3.07 -8.03
CA ASP A 24 -8.16 -2.20 -7.32
C ASP A 24 -6.71 -2.70 -7.49
N PRO A 25 -5.83 -1.92 -8.14
CA PRO A 25 -4.44 -2.31 -8.35
C PRO A 25 -3.64 -2.50 -7.06
N GLU A 26 -4.06 -1.85 -5.97
CA GLU A 26 -3.39 -1.90 -4.67
C GLU A 26 -4.01 -2.93 -3.71
N SER A 27 -5.10 -3.61 -4.12
CA SER A 27 -5.72 -4.65 -3.31
C SER A 27 -4.79 -5.85 -3.11
N TYR A 28 -4.67 -6.28 -1.88
CA TYR A 28 -3.98 -7.53 -1.51
C TYR A 28 -4.95 -8.66 -1.13
N TYR A 29 -6.24 -8.43 -1.26
CA TYR A 29 -7.28 -9.44 -1.06
C TYR A 29 -7.39 -10.37 -2.26
N PHE A 30 -8.02 -11.51 -2.01
CA PHE A 30 -8.35 -12.53 -3.01
C PHE A 30 -9.87 -12.68 -3.11
N ASP A 31 -10.36 -13.01 -4.28
CA ASP A 31 -11.70 -13.56 -4.42
C ASP A 31 -11.74 -15.01 -3.89
N ALA A 32 -12.93 -15.47 -3.52
CA ALA A 32 -13.12 -16.77 -2.88
C ALA A 32 -12.66 -17.95 -3.77
N ASN A 33 -12.86 -17.87 -5.08
CA ASN A 33 -12.49 -18.93 -6.01
C ASN A 33 -10.96 -19.02 -6.16
N THR A 34 -10.30 -17.88 -6.36
CA THR A 34 -8.84 -17.79 -6.42
C THR A 34 -8.22 -18.32 -5.12
N TRP A 35 -8.77 -17.91 -3.97
CA TRP A 35 -8.30 -18.41 -2.68
C TRP A 35 -8.52 -19.92 -2.53
N ALA A 36 -9.70 -20.44 -2.90
CA ALA A 36 -9.99 -21.87 -2.80
C ALA A 36 -9.01 -22.71 -3.64
N ALA A 37 -8.73 -22.29 -4.88
CA ALA A 37 -7.83 -22.96 -5.82
C ALA A 37 -6.32 -22.82 -5.47
N MET A 38 -5.97 -21.90 -4.56
CA MET A 38 -4.58 -21.61 -4.23
C MET A 38 -3.90 -22.78 -3.50
N PRO A 39 -2.66 -23.16 -3.88
CA PRO A 39 -1.87 -24.15 -3.18
C PRO A 39 -1.66 -23.82 -1.69
N ARG A 40 -1.66 -24.81 -0.82
CA ARG A 40 -1.56 -24.61 0.64
C ARG A 40 -0.35 -23.79 1.08
N PHE A 41 0.81 -23.96 0.43
CA PHE A 41 2.01 -23.19 0.77
C PHE A 41 1.86 -21.70 0.43
N LEU A 42 1.19 -21.34 -0.69
CA LEU A 42 0.91 -19.94 -1.03
C LEU A 42 -0.14 -19.34 -0.10
N LYS A 43 -1.15 -20.11 0.35
CA LYS A 43 -2.06 -19.67 1.40
C LYS A 43 -1.31 -19.33 2.69
N ALA A 44 -0.40 -20.20 3.13
CA ALA A 44 0.41 -19.96 4.32
C ALA A 44 1.25 -18.67 4.19
N ILE A 45 1.91 -18.44 3.06
CA ILE A 45 2.67 -17.22 2.78
C ILE A 45 1.78 -15.98 2.86
N ASN A 46 0.56 -16.01 2.27
CA ASN A 46 -0.35 -14.88 2.30
C ASN A 46 -0.96 -14.65 3.69
N ILE A 47 -1.20 -15.70 4.48
CA ILE A 47 -1.61 -15.59 5.89
C ILE A 47 -0.51 -14.90 6.71
N VAL A 48 0.74 -15.30 6.54
CA VAL A 48 1.89 -14.63 7.20
C VAL A 48 1.97 -13.17 6.76
N ASN A 49 1.76 -12.88 5.48
CA ASN A 49 1.74 -11.52 4.92
C ASN A 49 0.62 -10.64 5.49
N ASN A 50 -0.45 -11.22 6.03
CA ASN A 50 -1.54 -10.48 6.68
C ASN A 50 -1.23 -10.06 8.12
N ALA A 51 -0.16 -10.57 8.75
CA ALA A 51 0.39 -10.00 9.97
C ALA A 51 1.40 -8.90 9.63
N LEU A 52 1.54 -7.90 10.49
CA LEU A 52 2.42 -6.75 10.22
C LEU A 52 3.88 -7.19 10.00
N ILE A 53 4.41 -8.09 10.82
CA ILE A 53 5.78 -8.59 10.65
C ILE A 53 5.97 -9.28 9.29
N GLY A 54 5.00 -10.06 8.87
CA GLY A 54 5.00 -10.69 7.54
C GLY A 54 4.93 -9.65 6.42
N ARG A 55 4.11 -8.61 6.60
CA ARG A 55 4.00 -7.49 5.65
C ARG A 55 5.33 -6.76 5.48
N LEU A 56 6.05 -6.49 6.57
CA LEU A 56 7.33 -5.80 6.57
C LEU A 56 8.50 -6.63 6.06
N THR A 57 8.34 -7.95 6.01
CA THR A 57 9.38 -8.89 5.56
C THR A 57 8.97 -9.58 4.25
N VAL A 58 8.23 -10.64 4.33
CA VAL A 58 7.78 -11.43 3.16
C VAL A 58 6.96 -10.57 2.18
N GLY A 59 6.15 -9.63 2.70
CA GLY A 59 5.31 -8.76 1.89
C GLY A 59 6.07 -7.90 0.90
N VAL A 60 7.25 -7.41 1.28
CA VAL A 60 8.14 -6.66 0.40
C VAL A 60 8.55 -7.51 -0.80
N ALA A 61 9.00 -8.74 -0.54
CA ALA A 61 9.38 -9.66 -1.61
C ALA A 61 8.18 -10.04 -2.50
N ILE A 62 7.02 -10.32 -1.90
CA ILE A 62 5.78 -10.62 -2.64
C ILE A 62 5.43 -9.47 -3.59
N THR A 63 5.47 -8.23 -3.11
CA THR A 63 5.12 -7.05 -3.91
C THR A 63 6.08 -6.87 -5.08
N ILE A 64 7.39 -7.01 -4.85
CA ILE A 64 8.40 -6.94 -5.90
C ILE A 64 8.15 -8.04 -6.95
N VAL A 65 7.98 -9.28 -6.52
CA VAL A 65 7.75 -10.43 -7.43
C VAL A 65 6.46 -10.25 -8.23
N ARG A 66 5.36 -9.86 -7.59
CA ARG A 66 4.07 -9.64 -8.28
C ARG A 66 4.19 -8.54 -9.34
N PHE A 67 4.84 -7.42 -9.00
CA PHE A 67 5.06 -6.32 -9.92
C PHE A 67 5.87 -6.78 -11.14
N TRP A 68 7.03 -7.42 -10.94
CA TRP A 68 7.87 -7.93 -12.03
C TRP A 68 7.16 -8.98 -12.87
N MET A 69 6.40 -9.88 -12.25
CA MET A 69 5.61 -10.87 -13.00
C MET A 69 4.52 -10.20 -13.84
N GLY A 70 3.90 -9.15 -13.34
CA GLY A 70 2.93 -8.33 -14.09
C GLY A 70 3.56 -7.71 -15.32
N GLU A 71 4.66 -7.00 -15.17
CA GLU A 71 5.41 -6.36 -16.25
C GLU A 71 5.93 -7.36 -17.28
N PHE A 72 6.46 -8.49 -16.82
CA PHE A 72 6.92 -9.55 -17.71
C PHE A 72 5.79 -10.15 -18.56
N ARG A 73 4.61 -10.39 -17.94
CA ARG A 73 3.43 -10.86 -18.69
C ARG A 73 2.95 -9.84 -19.74
N ARG A 74 3.04 -8.52 -19.44
CA ARG A 74 2.75 -7.47 -20.41
C ARG A 74 3.67 -7.55 -21.61
N LEU A 75 4.97 -7.64 -21.38
CA LEU A 75 5.97 -7.79 -22.46
C LEU A 75 5.72 -9.03 -23.32
N LEU A 76 5.40 -10.18 -22.71
CA LEU A 76 5.07 -11.41 -23.43
C LEU A 76 3.82 -11.28 -24.31
N ARG A 77 2.90 -10.38 -23.97
CA ARG A 77 1.71 -10.06 -24.78
C ARG A 77 1.95 -8.98 -25.83
N GLY A 78 3.19 -8.50 -25.96
CA GLY A 78 3.55 -7.41 -26.88
C GLY A 78 3.09 -6.02 -26.42
N ASP A 79 2.67 -5.88 -25.16
CA ASP A 79 2.27 -4.60 -24.62
C ASP A 79 3.51 -3.78 -24.18
N LEU A 80 3.87 -2.79 -25.00
CA LEU A 80 5.01 -1.91 -24.80
C LEU A 80 4.66 -0.55 -24.16
N THR A 81 3.46 -0.37 -23.67
CA THR A 81 2.99 0.92 -23.11
C THR A 81 3.87 1.44 -21.97
N HIS A 82 4.50 0.56 -21.19
CA HIS A 82 5.40 0.92 -20.10
C HIS A 82 6.88 1.10 -20.52
N LEU A 83 7.22 0.87 -21.77
CA LEU A 83 8.64 0.88 -22.24
C LEU A 83 9.34 2.20 -21.91
N ARG A 84 8.69 3.34 -22.21
CA ARG A 84 9.25 4.68 -21.89
C ARG A 84 9.48 4.87 -20.39
N ALA A 85 8.53 4.41 -19.56
CA ALA A 85 8.66 4.49 -18.11
C ALA A 85 9.83 3.66 -17.59
N TRP A 86 10.01 2.46 -18.15
CA TRP A 86 11.12 1.58 -17.80
C TRP A 86 12.47 2.12 -18.29
N THR A 87 12.57 2.63 -19.51
CA THR A 87 13.80 3.23 -20.02
C THR A 87 14.29 4.36 -19.11
N LEU A 88 13.39 5.30 -18.80
CA LEU A 88 13.72 6.40 -17.89
C LEU A 88 14.11 5.90 -16.50
N HIS A 89 13.38 4.95 -15.95
CA HIS A 89 13.65 4.38 -14.65
C HIS A 89 15.03 3.71 -14.57
N ILE A 90 15.38 2.91 -15.56
CA ILE A 90 16.67 2.20 -15.61
C ILE A 90 17.83 3.21 -15.66
N VAL A 91 17.72 4.25 -16.48
CA VAL A 91 18.75 5.31 -16.57
C VAL A 91 18.92 6.02 -15.23
N LEU A 92 17.81 6.41 -14.58
CA LEU A 92 17.87 7.09 -13.30
C LEU A 92 18.40 6.19 -12.17
N VAL A 93 17.99 4.93 -12.13
CA VAL A 93 18.50 3.94 -11.16
C VAL A 93 19.99 3.68 -11.37
N ALA A 94 20.44 3.56 -12.61
CA ALA A 94 21.87 3.42 -12.92
C ALA A 94 22.69 4.61 -12.40
N GLY A 95 22.17 5.83 -12.55
CA GLY A 95 22.79 7.05 -11.99
C GLY A 95 22.87 7.01 -10.46
N VAL A 96 21.77 6.61 -9.80
CA VAL A 96 21.75 6.47 -8.32
C VAL A 96 22.73 5.41 -7.85
N LEU A 97 22.75 4.24 -8.49
CA LEU A 97 23.67 3.15 -8.12
C LEU A 97 25.13 3.52 -8.37
N TYR A 98 25.43 4.25 -9.44
CA TYR A 98 26.76 4.81 -9.69
C TYR A 98 27.17 5.77 -8.56
N TRP A 99 26.30 6.71 -8.22
CA TRP A 99 26.57 7.67 -7.13
C TRP A 99 26.79 6.95 -5.79
N VAL A 100 25.91 6.01 -5.44
CA VAL A 100 25.98 5.25 -4.18
C VAL A 100 27.27 4.41 -4.12
N ASN A 101 27.56 3.67 -5.18
CA ASN A 101 28.66 2.71 -5.17
C ASN A 101 30.04 3.36 -5.42
N VAL A 102 30.09 4.29 -6.40
CA VAL A 102 31.37 4.86 -6.84
C VAL A 102 31.72 6.13 -6.06
N ILE A 103 30.76 7.03 -5.87
CA ILE A 103 31.01 8.31 -5.21
C ILE A 103 30.98 8.17 -3.68
N CYS A 104 29.95 7.45 -3.14
CA CYS A 104 29.83 7.27 -1.69
C CYS A 104 30.61 6.05 -1.16
N GLY A 105 31.16 5.19 -2.02
CA GLY A 105 31.87 3.98 -1.60
C GLY A 105 30.99 2.93 -0.91
N LEU A 106 29.66 3.05 -1.02
CA LEU A 106 28.71 2.13 -0.38
C LEU A 106 28.40 0.96 -1.31
N PRO A 107 28.70 -0.30 -0.93
CA PRO A 107 28.36 -1.46 -1.76
C PRO A 107 26.85 -1.51 -2.07
N VAL A 108 26.48 -1.83 -3.33
CA VAL A 108 25.07 -1.84 -3.78
C VAL A 108 24.21 -2.75 -2.93
N TRP A 109 24.71 -3.94 -2.54
CA TRP A 109 23.95 -4.86 -1.70
C TRP A 109 23.63 -4.26 -0.31
N LEU A 110 24.56 -3.49 0.25
CA LEU A 110 24.37 -2.82 1.54
C LEU A 110 23.33 -1.69 1.40
N TYR A 111 23.39 -0.91 0.32
CA TYR A 111 22.37 0.08 -0.01
C TYR A 111 20.96 -0.56 -0.13
N ILE A 112 20.86 -1.70 -0.82
CA ILE A 112 19.59 -2.42 -0.94
C ILE A 112 19.07 -2.84 0.44
N LEU A 113 19.91 -3.43 1.29
CA LEU A 113 19.49 -3.95 2.60
C LEU A 113 19.20 -2.85 3.63
N THR A 114 19.91 -1.72 3.57
CA THR A 114 19.79 -0.68 4.61
C THR A 114 18.90 0.50 4.22
N PHE A 115 18.64 0.72 2.93
CA PHE A 115 17.82 1.83 2.43
C PHE A 115 16.64 1.38 1.56
N ALA A 116 16.90 0.65 0.48
CA ALA A 116 15.84 0.36 -0.49
C ALA A 116 14.78 -0.59 0.09
N TYR A 117 15.21 -1.69 0.71
CA TYR A 117 14.30 -2.66 1.32
C TYR A 117 13.56 -2.09 2.54
N PRO A 118 14.23 -1.47 3.54
CA PRO A 118 13.55 -0.84 4.65
C PRO A 118 12.63 0.31 4.23
N GLY A 119 13.00 1.09 3.22
CA GLY A 119 12.15 2.14 2.66
C GLY A 119 10.83 1.59 2.12
N LEU A 120 10.89 0.48 1.37
CA LEU A 120 9.68 -0.19 0.89
C LEU A 120 8.90 -0.83 2.05
N ALA A 121 9.57 -1.41 3.04
CA ALA A 121 8.92 -1.94 4.24
C ALA A 121 8.15 -0.86 5.02
N LEU A 122 8.72 0.34 5.17
CA LEU A 122 8.04 1.48 5.79
C LEU A 122 6.79 1.91 4.99
N THR A 123 6.87 1.91 3.66
CA THR A 123 5.71 2.15 2.81
C THR A 123 4.63 1.11 3.04
N MET A 124 5.01 -0.16 3.19
CA MET A 124 4.09 -1.26 3.50
C MET A 124 3.50 -1.18 4.91
N MET A 125 4.24 -0.63 5.89
CA MET A 125 3.70 -0.36 7.22
C MET A 125 2.57 0.69 7.15
N ARG A 126 2.73 1.71 6.33
CA ARG A 126 1.70 2.71 6.08
C ARG A 126 0.47 2.05 5.45
N SER A 127 0.64 1.39 4.29
CA SER A 127 -0.46 0.80 3.53
C SER A 127 -1.15 -0.39 4.23
N TYR A 128 -0.53 -0.95 5.26
CA TYR A 128 -1.10 -2.07 6.02
C TYR A 128 -2.43 -1.77 6.67
N THR A 129 -2.66 -0.50 7.06
CA THR A 129 -3.84 -0.05 7.77
C THR A 129 -4.76 0.86 6.93
N GLU A 130 -4.42 1.12 5.68
CA GLU A 130 -5.14 2.13 4.87
C GLU A 130 -6.54 1.68 4.49
N HIS A 131 -6.73 0.38 4.21
CA HIS A 131 -7.99 -0.14 3.73
C HIS A 131 -8.35 -1.48 4.37
N ARG A 132 -9.66 -1.69 4.56
CA ARG A 132 -10.26 -3.00 4.90
C ARG A 132 -11.29 -3.39 3.84
N ALA A 133 -11.50 -4.69 3.67
CA ALA A 133 -12.62 -5.17 2.87
C ALA A 133 -13.93 -4.92 3.61
N ALA A 134 -14.87 -4.22 2.97
CA ALA A 134 -16.21 -3.97 3.48
C ALA A 134 -17.23 -3.93 2.33
N ALA A 135 -18.48 -4.25 2.62
CA ALA A 135 -19.56 -4.18 1.64
C ALA A 135 -19.75 -2.75 1.16
N GLU A 136 -19.90 -1.81 2.10
CA GLU A 136 -20.05 -0.39 1.80
C GLU A 136 -18.70 0.23 1.42
N PRO A 137 -18.60 0.94 0.27
CA PRO A 137 -17.37 1.59 -0.18
C PRO A 137 -16.80 2.58 0.84
N ASP A 138 -17.65 3.34 1.50
CA ASP A 138 -17.23 4.37 2.47
C ASP A 138 -16.58 3.77 3.72
N HIS A 139 -16.93 2.53 4.09
CA HIS A 139 -16.34 1.84 5.25
C HIS A 139 -14.95 1.25 4.98
N ARG A 140 -14.40 1.40 3.76
CA ARG A 140 -13.16 0.74 3.34
C ARG A 140 -11.90 1.52 3.69
N THR A 141 -12.00 2.80 4.04
CA THR A 141 -10.82 3.67 4.23
C THR A 141 -10.60 4.03 5.70
N ALA A 142 -9.41 3.78 6.19
CA ALA A 142 -9.04 3.97 7.59
C ALA A 142 -8.50 5.37 7.92
N ILE A 143 -8.37 5.58 9.22
CA ILE A 143 -7.66 6.69 9.82
C ILE A 143 -6.65 6.12 10.83
N VAL A 144 -5.38 6.55 10.76
CA VAL A 144 -4.42 6.32 11.84
C VAL A 144 -4.07 7.66 12.47
N GLU A 145 -4.65 7.95 13.63
CA GLU A 145 -4.32 9.16 14.39
C GLU A 145 -2.94 9.01 15.03
N SER A 146 -2.01 9.86 14.64
CA SER A 146 -0.66 9.84 15.20
C SER A 146 -0.60 10.66 16.47
N ARG A 147 -0.40 10.02 17.64
CA ARG A 147 -0.19 10.66 18.93
C ARG A 147 1.23 10.37 19.45
N GLY A 148 1.87 11.33 20.08
CA GLY A 148 3.23 11.17 20.61
C GLY A 148 4.27 10.87 19.51
N LEU A 149 5.07 9.81 19.69
CA LEU A 149 6.06 9.37 18.69
C LEU A 149 5.42 9.03 17.33
N GLY A 150 4.12 8.71 17.29
CA GLY A 150 3.37 8.55 16.05
C GLY A 150 3.31 9.82 15.20
N GLY A 151 3.49 11.01 15.78
CA GLY A 151 3.61 12.26 15.03
C GLY A 151 4.78 12.26 14.06
N LEU A 152 5.91 11.65 14.45
CA LEU A 152 7.06 11.47 13.57
C LEU A 152 6.75 10.54 12.38
N LEU A 153 6.05 9.43 12.62
CA LEU A 153 5.61 8.53 11.54
C LEU A 153 4.59 9.21 10.62
N GLY A 154 3.67 10.01 11.18
CA GLY A 154 2.76 10.82 10.38
C GLY A 154 3.51 11.77 9.44
N LEU A 155 4.54 12.45 9.94
CA LEU A 155 5.41 13.31 9.12
C LEU A 155 6.19 12.51 8.08
N LEU A 156 6.78 11.37 8.47
CA LEU A 156 7.51 10.48 7.58
C LEU A 156 6.63 9.98 6.42
N PHE A 157 5.35 9.73 6.70
CA PHE A 157 4.35 9.31 5.70
C PHE A 157 3.62 10.48 5.04
N LEU A 158 4.11 11.72 5.20
CA LEU A 158 3.49 12.93 4.64
C LEU A 158 1.99 13.04 5.01
N HIS A 159 1.66 12.67 6.24
CA HIS A 159 0.30 12.63 6.80
C HIS A 159 -0.71 11.75 6.03
N ASN A 160 -0.23 10.87 5.13
CA ASN A 160 -1.08 9.92 4.42
C ASN A 160 -1.67 8.81 5.35
N ASN A 161 -1.24 8.76 6.61
CA ASN A 161 -1.90 8.02 7.68
C ASN A 161 -3.34 8.51 7.98
N LEU A 162 -3.67 9.74 7.60
CA LEU A 162 -5.04 10.29 7.62
C LEU A 162 -5.72 9.97 6.28
N HIS A 163 -5.81 8.67 5.97
CA HIS A 163 -6.01 8.17 4.62
C HIS A 163 -7.35 8.55 4.02
N ILE A 164 -8.43 8.57 4.82
CA ILE A 164 -9.74 9.03 4.35
C ILE A 164 -9.71 10.49 3.87
N ALA A 165 -8.96 11.37 4.57
CA ALA A 165 -8.82 12.77 4.15
C ALA A 165 -7.99 12.90 2.86
N HIS A 166 -7.02 11.99 2.65
CA HIS A 166 -6.29 11.89 1.41
C HIS A 166 -7.17 11.42 0.24
N HIS A 167 -8.02 10.41 0.45
CA HIS A 167 -8.97 9.95 -0.55
C HIS A 167 -10.04 10.98 -0.89
N ASP A 168 -10.51 11.76 0.09
CA ASP A 168 -11.48 12.83 -0.13
C ASP A 168 -10.88 14.00 -0.92
N GLN A 169 -9.59 14.34 -0.66
CA GLN A 169 -8.89 15.44 -1.33
C GLN A 169 -7.48 15.02 -1.81
N PRO A 170 -7.37 14.17 -2.84
CA PRO A 170 -6.09 13.59 -3.25
C PRO A 170 -5.08 14.60 -3.80
N ALA A 171 -5.54 15.76 -4.26
CA ALA A 171 -4.69 16.84 -4.73
C ALA A 171 -4.24 17.81 -3.62
N MET A 172 -4.73 17.63 -2.38
CA MET A 172 -4.38 18.52 -1.27
C MET A 172 -2.92 18.33 -0.85
N PRO A 173 -2.15 19.43 -0.67
CA PRO A 173 -0.80 19.33 -0.14
C PRO A 173 -0.75 18.62 1.22
N TRP A 174 0.18 17.70 1.38
CA TRP A 174 0.29 16.84 2.56
C TRP A 174 0.32 17.58 3.90
N TYR A 175 0.91 18.79 3.94
CA TYR A 175 1.00 19.61 5.16
C TYR A 175 -0.34 20.26 5.54
N GLN A 176 -1.33 20.25 4.67
CA GLN A 176 -2.70 20.75 4.94
C GLN A 176 -3.62 19.62 5.44
N LEU A 177 -3.33 18.35 5.13
CA LEU A 177 -4.15 17.21 5.53
C LEU A 177 -4.50 17.18 7.03
N PRO A 178 -3.56 17.46 7.98
CA PRO A 178 -3.91 17.43 9.39
C PRO A 178 -4.94 18.48 9.83
N ALA A 179 -4.89 19.67 9.24
CA ALA A 179 -5.88 20.72 9.54
C ALA A 179 -7.24 20.37 8.94
N TYR A 180 -7.23 19.89 7.69
CA TYR A 180 -8.42 19.43 6.98
C TYR A 180 -9.10 18.27 7.72
N TYR A 181 -8.35 17.24 8.08
CA TYR A 181 -8.87 16.12 8.87
C TYR A 181 -9.50 16.59 10.18
N ARG A 182 -8.81 17.44 10.96
CA ARG A 182 -9.36 17.95 12.23
C ARG A 182 -10.69 18.67 12.05
N SER A 183 -10.85 19.43 10.99
CA SER A 183 -12.10 20.19 10.73
C SER A 183 -13.29 19.29 10.36
N LYS A 184 -13.02 18.10 9.82
CA LYS A 184 -14.05 17.15 9.37
C LYS A 184 -14.03 15.81 10.11
N ARG A 185 -13.31 15.70 11.22
CA ARG A 185 -13.07 14.44 11.94
C ARG A 185 -14.35 13.67 12.26
N ALA A 186 -15.38 14.35 12.76
CA ALA A 186 -16.64 13.70 13.12
C ALA A 186 -17.33 13.10 11.88
N MET A 187 -17.38 13.85 10.78
CA MET A 187 -17.94 13.40 9.51
C MET A 187 -17.18 12.15 8.98
N PHE A 188 -15.85 12.18 8.96
CA PHE A 188 -15.06 11.06 8.49
C PHE A 188 -15.21 9.79 9.34
N LEU A 189 -15.38 9.94 10.66
CA LEU A 189 -15.63 8.80 11.55
C LEU A 189 -17.03 8.21 11.37
N GLU A 190 -18.02 9.03 11.06
CA GLU A 190 -19.34 8.56 10.68
C GLU A 190 -19.31 7.85 9.32
N GLU A 191 -18.67 8.46 8.31
CA GLU A 191 -18.53 7.93 6.97
C GLU A 191 -17.85 6.55 6.95
N ASN A 192 -16.77 6.35 7.72
CA ASN A 192 -16.00 5.10 7.69
C ASN A 192 -16.38 4.08 8.78
N ASP A 193 -17.53 4.25 9.42
CA ASP A 193 -18.01 3.38 10.51
C ASP A 193 -16.96 3.22 11.62
N GLY A 194 -16.32 4.34 12.00
CA GLY A 194 -15.35 4.40 13.10
C GLY A 194 -14.05 3.63 12.84
N PHE A 195 -13.69 3.36 11.60
CA PHE A 195 -12.45 2.64 11.26
C PHE A 195 -11.21 3.50 11.57
N LEU A 196 -10.83 3.48 12.83
CA LEU A 196 -9.82 4.34 13.46
C LEU A 196 -8.79 3.52 14.23
N PHE A 197 -7.51 3.83 14.03
CA PHE A 197 -6.40 3.44 14.89
C PHE A 197 -5.85 4.67 15.60
N HIS A 198 -5.59 4.58 16.91
CA HIS A 198 -5.05 5.70 17.69
C HIS A 198 -3.56 5.94 17.47
N GLY A 199 -2.90 5.10 16.69
CA GLY A 199 -1.51 5.24 16.27
C GLY A 199 -0.88 3.91 15.87
N TYR A 200 0.30 3.99 15.24
CA TYR A 200 1.04 2.79 14.81
C TYR A 200 1.49 1.89 15.97
N ARG A 201 1.61 2.42 17.18
CA ARG A 201 1.88 1.60 18.38
C ARG A 201 0.73 0.63 18.66
N ASP A 202 -0.51 1.08 18.47
CA ASP A 202 -1.68 0.22 18.70
C ASP A 202 -1.81 -0.80 17.58
N VAL A 203 -1.51 -0.42 16.34
CA VAL A 203 -1.41 -1.35 15.21
C VAL A 203 -0.36 -2.44 15.48
N MET A 204 0.84 -2.05 15.93
CA MET A 204 1.90 -3.00 16.27
C MET A 204 1.51 -3.93 17.41
N ARG A 205 0.87 -3.42 18.46
CA ARG A 205 0.43 -4.24 19.60
C ARG A 205 -0.62 -5.29 19.21
N GLN A 206 -1.53 -4.93 18.31
CA GLN A 206 -2.64 -5.79 17.91
C GLN A 206 -2.26 -6.77 16.80
N TYR A 207 -1.47 -6.30 15.81
CA TYR A 207 -1.31 -7.00 14.55
C TYR A 207 0.13 -7.37 14.20
N LEU A 208 1.10 -7.20 15.12
CA LEU A 208 2.49 -7.56 14.82
C LEU A 208 2.61 -9.01 14.36
N PHE A 209 1.94 -9.93 15.06
CA PHE A 209 1.93 -11.36 14.79
C PHE A 209 0.55 -11.92 14.46
N ALA A 210 -0.49 -11.10 14.54
CA ALA A 210 -1.86 -11.47 14.20
C ALA A 210 -2.25 -10.84 12.85
N PRO A 211 -3.06 -11.52 12.03
CA PRO A 211 -3.59 -10.95 10.80
C PRO A 211 -4.53 -9.77 11.11
N ILE A 212 -4.47 -8.72 10.30
CA ILE A 212 -5.36 -7.57 10.45
C ILE A 212 -6.76 -7.90 9.93
N ASP A 213 -6.86 -8.75 8.91
CA ASP A 213 -8.12 -9.09 8.25
C ASP A 213 -8.05 -10.49 7.64
N ALA A 214 -9.19 -10.99 7.16
CA ALA A 214 -9.23 -12.20 6.34
C ALA A 214 -8.61 -11.95 4.97
N PRO A 215 -7.95 -12.95 4.36
CA PRO A 215 -7.35 -12.78 3.03
C PRO A 215 -8.39 -12.73 1.89
N ILE A 216 -9.65 -13.08 2.16
CA ILE A 216 -10.74 -13.08 1.18
C ILE A 216 -11.51 -11.76 1.31
N SER A 217 -11.65 -11.04 0.22
CA SER A 217 -12.42 -9.80 0.20
C SER A 217 -13.92 -10.06 0.43
N THR A 218 -14.51 -9.24 1.30
CA THR A 218 -15.97 -9.11 1.45
C THR A 218 -16.52 -7.94 0.62
N SER A 219 -15.64 -7.18 -0.04
CA SER A 219 -16.03 -6.06 -0.90
C SER A 219 -16.65 -6.56 -2.19
N SER A 220 -17.74 -5.95 -2.59
CA SER A 220 -18.41 -6.19 -3.87
C SER A 220 -18.50 -4.89 -4.67
N TYR A 221 -18.62 -5.01 -5.98
CA TYR A 221 -18.93 -3.85 -6.82
C TYR A 221 -20.32 -3.33 -6.43
N PRO A 222 -20.51 -2.01 -6.26
CA PRO A 222 -21.83 -1.45 -6.01
C PRO A 222 -22.75 -1.84 -7.16
N THR A 223 -23.80 -2.59 -6.86
CA THR A 223 -24.90 -2.81 -7.81
C THR A 223 -25.74 -1.54 -7.78
N HIS A 224 -25.40 -0.56 -8.62
CA HIS A 224 -26.32 0.54 -8.84
C HIS A 224 -27.58 -0.01 -9.52
N PRO A 225 -28.76 0.30 -9.02
CA PRO A 225 -30.03 -0.04 -9.68
C PRO A 225 -30.16 0.68 -11.01
#